data_73bfc814b760a96dabb6f494d8cb7243
#
_entry.id   73bfc814b760a96dabb6f494d8cb7243
#
_cell.length_a   1.000
_cell.length_b   1.000
_cell.length_c   1.000
_cell.angle_alpha   90.00
_cell.angle_beta   90.00
_cell.angle_gamma   90.00
#
_symmetry.space_group_name_H-M   'P 1'
#
loop_
_entity.id
_entity.type
_entity.pdbx_description
1 polymer ?
#
loop_
_entity_poly.entity_id
_entity_poly.type
_entity_poly.pdbx_seq_one_letter_code
_entity_poly.pdbx_strand_id
1 'polypeptide(L)'
;MQTKKNAPRYSTHKRIDVPEIAGWIREVESGAVPACEDMRALVAHVRHVFATERLWVDRERLARYMGYQQFFPFELSSDEKFLVALWLCTFRVGFFPRWRDLFLYVGRGYGKTGFGSFVTFCMLSPANGIQYYDVDVCATTEDQARIGYDDLFRILDSDRDLFSQGFHWNKVELSNTETQSRFKYWSGNSNSKDGMKSGCVWFDEVHAYTDSASMEVFTGGLGKKQHPRRLMTTTDGDVRDGPLDEMKERAHAILSGERQDRGLLPFMCHLDSIDEAADESAWPKACPRLLSSSTLMDEYRAEVEEWRDHPDRHPMTPTKRFNLPTERRDISVTTWEHLVKASRPYDLDQLRGKPCVAGIDYAKTTDMVGAGLLFRVGTEETPEWVWVHHGWFCTNSSDAPEIKAPFDEWASKGLLTLETGPEVPADHVAEWIRNTADALGADVRCVAIDSYRFALMRRALEGVGFDPSLKGEQQEVWLARPTDIAKVQPVVDSMFARDAIVWGDSPLMRWSVNNAKLEPAPNNCLRFGKIEPHTRKTDVFMALVHAMCIQERIPEDAPMAFMPSCVW
;
A
#
# COMPACT_ATOMS: atom_id res chain seq x y z
N MET A 1 36.25 24.23 26.85
CA MET A 1 35.36 24.69 27.93
C MET A 1 33.91 24.61 27.42
N GLN A 2 33.19 23.54 27.77
CA GLN A 2 31.77 23.46 27.48
C GLN A 2 31.05 24.49 28.37
N THR A 3 30.52 25.54 27.77
CA THR A 3 29.58 26.43 28.42
C THR A 3 28.41 25.61 28.96
N LYS A 4 28.09 25.75 30.25
CA LYS A 4 26.88 25.18 30.88
C LYS A 4 25.66 25.73 30.14
N LYS A 5 25.28 25.09 29.01
CA LYS A 5 23.99 25.35 28.37
C LYS A 5 22.89 24.87 29.33
N ASN A 6 21.88 25.70 29.54
CA ASN A 6 20.73 25.39 30.37
C ASN A 6 20.22 23.97 30.06
N ALA A 7 20.19 23.12 31.08
CA ALA A 7 19.67 21.76 30.92
C ALA A 7 18.22 21.80 30.40
N PRO A 8 17.82 20.91 29.48
CA PRO A 8 16.47 20.86 28.97
C PRO A 8 15.43 20.77 30.08
N ARG A 9 14.45 21.66 30.09
CA ARG A 9 13.34 21.65 31.05
C ARG A 9 12.15 20.95 30.42
N TYR A 10 11.96 19.69 30.73
CA TYR A 10 10.81 18.92 30.28
C TYR A 10 9.59 19.19 31.17
N SER A 11 8.50 19.60 30.56
CA SER A 11 7.22 19.86 31.24
C SER A 11 6.03 19.45 30.38
N THR A 12 4.88 19.28 31.02
CA THR A 12 3.60 19.20 30.31
C THR A 12 3.15 20.62 29.93
N HIS A 13 2.56 20.77 28.75
CA HIS A 13 2.16 22.06 28.20
C HIS A 13 0.65 22.05 27.92
N LYS A 14 -0.17 22.47 28.89
CA LYS A 14 -1.62 22.64 28.69
C LYS A 14 -1.92 23.68 27.58
N ARG A 15 -1.00 24.64 27.40
CA ARG A 15 -1.03 25.63 26.30
C ARG A 15 0.28 25.54 25.55
N ILE A 16 0.20 25.26 24.26
CA ILE A 16 1.37 25.24 23.37
C ILE A 16 1.72 26.69 23.03
N ASP A 17 2.93 27.12 23.39
CA ASP A 17 3.42 28.48 23.24
C ASP A 17 4.52 28.64 22.18
N VAL A 18 4.76 27.58 21.37
CA VAL A 18 5.67 27.61 20.22
C VAL A 18 4.87 28.10 19.01
N PRO A 19 5.24 29.27 18.44
CA PRO A 19 4.43 29.92 17.40
C PRO A 19 4.14 29.03 16.19
N GLU A 20 5.15 28.28 15.75
CA GLU A 20 5.06 27.37 14.59
C GLU A 20 4.06 26.23 14.83
N ILE A 21 4.00 25.73 16.05
CA ILE A 21 3.04 24.67 16.42
C ILE A 21 1.66 25.27 16.67
N ALA A 22 1.59 26.33 17.51
CA ALA A 22 0.33 26.94 17.90
C ALA A 22 -0.37 27.66 16.72
N GLY A 23 0.41 28.14 15.75
CA GLY A 23 -0.10 28.79 14.53
C GLY A 23 -0.94 27.81 13.71
N TRP A 24 -0.33 26.72 13.26
CA TRP A 24 -1.00 25.70 12.46
C TRP A 24 -2.23 25.12 13.16
N ILE A 25 -2.09 24.78 14.45
CA ILE A 25 -3.23 24.28 15.24
C ILE A 25 -4.42 25.25 15.19
N ARG A 26 -4.18 26.57 15.36
CA ARG A 26 -5.24 27.57 15.30
C ARG A 26 -5.84 27.72 13.91
N GLU A 27 -5.03 27.64 12.85
CA GLU A 27 -5.49 27.72 11.46
C GLU A 27 -6.46 26.57 11.15
N VAL A 28 -6.11 25.35 11.58
CA VAL A 28 -6.98 24.16 11.43
C VAL A 28 -8.25 24.25 12.28
N GLU A 29 -8.12 24.59 13.57
CA GLU A 29 -9.26 24.66 14.50
C GLU A 29 -10.25 25.78 14.18
N SER A 30 -9.75 26.91 13.63
CA SER A 30 -10.61 28.02 13.21
C SER A 30 -11.27 27.81 11.84
N GLY A 31 -10.85 26.76 11.09
CA GLY A 31 -11.27 26.54 9.72
C GLY A 31 -10.63 27.51 8.70
N ALA A 32 -9.62 28.29 9.10
CA ALA A 32 -8.86 29.14 8.17
C ALA A 32 -8.13 28.29 7.13
N VAL A 33 -7.72 27.08 7.50
CA VAL A 33 -7.24 26.06 6.61
C VAL A 33 -8.25 24.90 6.57
N PRO A 34 -8.82 24.58 5.41
CA PRO A 34 -9.64 23.38 5.25
C PRO A 34 -8.82 22.13 5.61
N ALA A 35 -9.37 21.28 6.47
CA ALA A 35 -8.69 20.12 7.00
C ALA A 35 -9.55 18.86 6.90
N CYS A 36 -8.96 17.74 6.45
CA CYS A 36 -9.58 16.43 6.47
C CYS A 36 -9.77 15.89 7.90
N GLU A 37 -10.47 14.79 8.04
CA GLU A 37 -10.70 14.17 9.37
C GLU A 37 -9.39 13.80 10.04
N ASP A 38 -8.45 13.21 9.32
CA ASP A 38 -7.14 12.83 9.85
C ASP A 38 -6.30 14.03 10.32
N MET A 39 -6.36 15.16 9.61
CA MET A 39 -5.66 16.37 10.03
C MET A 39 -6.26 16.95 11.32
N ARG A 40 -7.60 16.94 11.45
CA ARG A 40 -8.26 17.35 12.71
C ARG A 40 -7.90 16.42 13.87
N ALA A 41 -7.86 15.12 13.60
CA ALA A 41 -7.44 14.11 14.58
C ALA A 41 -5.96 14.29 14.97
N LEU A 42 -5.06 14.59 14.03
CA LEU A 42 -3.66 14.90 14.33
C LEU A 42 -3.51 16.12 15.24
N VAL A 43 -4.24 17.20 14.98
CA VAL A 43 -4.21 18.40 15.83
C VAL A 43 -4.67 18.08 17.25
N ALA A 44 -5.75 17.32 17.39
CA ALA A 44 -6.24 16.86 18.70
C ALA A 44 -5.22 15.95 19.41
N HIS A 45 -4.58 15.03 18.68
CA HIS A 45 -3.54 14.15 19.17
C HIS A 45 -2.31 14.94 19.66
N VAL A 46 -1.83 15.91 18.89
CA VAL A 46 -0.69 16.76 19.30
C VAL A 46 -1.02 17.52 20.57
N ARG A 47 -2.21 18.12 20.70
CA ARG A 47 -2.64 18.76 21.94
C ARG A 47 -2.66 17.81 23.12
N HIS A 48 -3.19 16.62 22.95
CA HIS A 48 -3.20 15.58 23.99
C HIS A 48 -1.79 15.21 24.42
N VAL A 49 -0.89 14.96 23.47
CA VAL A 49 0.52 14.61 23.73
C VAL A 49 1.23 15.72 24.52
N PHE A 50 1.08 16.99 24.14
CA PHE A 50 1.67 18.11 24.88
C PHE A 50 1.06 18.30 26.29
N ALA A 51 -0.21 17.98 26.46
CA ALA A 51 -0.89 18.09 27.75
C ALA A 51 -0.52 16.97 28.74
N THR A 52 -0.17 15.79 28.24
CA THR A 52 0.02 14.58 29.06
C THR A 52 1.47 14.15 29.18
N GLU A 53 2.30 14.40 28.17
CA GLU A 53 3.70 14.00 28.19
C GLU A 53 4.62 15.15 28.60
N ARG A 54 5.72 14.82 29.27
CA ARG A 54 6.79 15.79 29.62
C ARG A 54 7.70 15.99 28.41
N LEU A 55 7.49 17.10 27.72
CA LEU A 55 8.20 17.46 26.48
C LEU A 55 9.07 18.69 26.66
N TRP A 56 10.05 18.82 25.79
CA TRP A 56 10.88 20.01 25.60
C TRP A 56 10.99 20.30 24.11
N VAL A 57 10.70 21.55 23.72
CA VAL A 57 10.91 22.04 22.35
C VAL A 57 12.20 22.85 22.32
N ASP A 58 13.16 22.43 21.49
CA ASP A 58 14.43 23.12 21.27
C ASP A 58 14.21 24.35 20.37
N ARG A 59 13.86 25.47 21.00
CA ARG A 59 13.55 26.74 20.30
C ARG A 59 14.78 27.36 19.64
N GLU A 60 15.98 27.16 20.21
CA GLU A 60 17.21 27.67 19.63
C GLU A 60 17.52 26.93 18.32
N ARG A 61 17.40 25.61 18.32
CA ARG A 61 17.53 24.79 17.13
C ARG A 61 16.48 25.15 16.08
N LEU A 62 15.21 25.29 16.51
CA LEU A 62 14.11 25.67 15.61
C LEU A 62 14.39 27.01 14.95
N ALA A 63 14.80 28.02 15.70
CA ALA A 63 15.13 29.36 15.15
C ALA A 63 16.27 29.30 14.13
N ARG A 64 17.30 28.46 14.39
CA ARG A 64 18.38 28.25 13.42
C ARG A 64 17.89 27.57 12.14
N TYR A 65 17.04 26.57 12.27
CA TYR A 65 16.45 25.87 11.12
C TYR A 65 15.57 26.81 10.30
N MET A 66 14.73 27.60 10.96
CA MET A 66 13.94 28.63 10.26
C MET A 66 14.84 29.66 9.54
N GLY A 67 15.98 29.99 10.12
CA GLY A 67 16.96 30.89 9.48
C GLY A 67 17.57 30.30 8.19
N TYR A 68 17.63 29.00 8.03
CA TYR A 68 18.15 28.38 6.81
C TYR A 68 17.20 28.52 5.61
N GLN A 69 15.95 28.90 5.83
CA GLN A 69 15.01 29.14 4.74
C GLN A 69 15.52 30.19 3.72
N GLN A 70 16.33 31.14 4.16
CA GLN A 70 16.94 32.14 3.26
C GLN A 70 17.78 31.56 2.12
N PHE A 71 18.23 30.31 2.25
CA PHE A 71 19.03 29.61 1.24
C PHE A 71 18.18 28.87 0.22
N PHE A 72 16.88 28.76 0.44
CA PHE A 72 15.96 28.01 -0.41
C PHE A 72 15.12 28.96 -1.28
N PRO A 73 14.82 28.59 -2.53
CA PRO A 73 14.06 29.41 -3.47
C PRO A 73 12.55 29.44 -3.18
N PHE A 74 12.12 28.93 -2.03
CA PHE A 74 10.73 28.90 -1.60
C PHE A 74 10.61 29.23 -0.12
N GLU A 75 9.41 29.64 0.28
CA GLU A 75 9.08 29.82 1.70
C GLU A 75 8.38 28.59 2.26
N LEU A 76 8.74 28.21 3.49
CA LEU A 76 8.02 27.19 4.22
C LEU A 76 6.62 27.68 4.58
N SER A 77 5.63 26.87 4.31
CA SER A 77 4.25 27.11 4.74
C SER A 77 4.08 26.90 6.25
N SER A 78 2.92 27.28 6.80
CA SER A 78 2.65 27.13 8.24
C SER A 78 2.67 25.68 8.70
N ASP A 79 2.17 24.76 7.88
CA ASP A 79 2.22 23.32 8.12
C ASP A 79 3.64 22.74 8.04
N GLU A 80 4.46 23.18 7.11
CA GLU A 80 5.86 22.77 7.02
C GLU A 80 6.67 23.24 8.25
N LYS A 81 6.44 24.48 8.71
CA LYS A 81 7.03 24.98 9.97
C LYS A 81 6.58 24.18 11.19
N PHE A 82 5.29 23.82 11.25
CA PHE A 82 4.73 22.93 12.25
C PHE A 82 5.43 21.56 12.25
N LEU A 83 5.64 20.96 11.08
CA LEU A 83 6.33 19.68 10.94
C LEU A 83 7.80 19.76 11.41
N VAL A 84 8.53 20.80 11.03
CA VAL A 84 9.91 21.01 11.50
C VAL A 84 9.97 21.13 13.02
N ALA A 85 9.07 21.91 13.62
CA ALA A 85 9.02 22.10 15.07
C ALA A 85 8.70 20.80 15.82
N LEU A 86 7.74 20.01 15.34
CA LEU A 86 7.37 18.76 15.97
C LEU A 86 8.42 17.66 15.74
N TRP A 87 8.76 17.42 14.50
CA TRP A 87 9.59 16.27 14.13
C TRP A 87 11.06 16.48 14.49
N LEU A 88 11.64 17.65 14.18
CA LEU A 88 13.07 17.87 14.39
C LEU A 88 13.41 18.48 15.76
N CYS A 89 12.50 19.23 16.38
CA CYS A 89 12.82 20.04 17.55
C CYS A 89 12.09 19.65 18.83
N THR A 90 11.16 18.66 18.82
CA THR A 90 10.43 18.23 20.01
C THR A 90 11.00 16.94 20.58
N PHE A 91 11.37 16.97 21.88
CA PHE A 91 12.04 15.90 22.59
C PHE A 91 11.28 15.52 23.87
N ARG A 92 11.32 14.21 24.20
CA ARG A 92 10.89 13.64 25.48
C ARG A 92 12.07 13.54 26.45
N VAL A 93 11.77 13.22 27.71
CA VAL A 93 12.77 13.06 28.77
C VAL A 93 13.91 12.14 28.31
N GLY A 94 15.15 12.55 28.59
CA GLY A 94 16.36 11.85 28.12
C GLY A 94 16.88 12.37 26.77
N PHE A 95 16.29 13.43 26.25
CA PHE A 95 16.67 14.04 24.95
C PHE A 95 16.48 13.10 23.77
N PHE A 96 15.39 12.29 23.81
CA PHE A 96 14.98 11.46 22.69
C PHE A 96 13.93 12.19 21.84
N PRO A 97 13.96 12.12 20.51
CA PRO A 97 12.90 12.65 19.65
C PRO A 97 11.53 12.14 20.10
N ARG A 98 10.53 13.03 20.22
CA ARG A 98 9.18 12.59 20.52
C ARG A 98 8.59 11.82 19.33
N TRP A 99 8.77 12.38 18.15
CA TRP A 99 8.42 11.74 16.89
C TRP A 99 9.71 11.43 16.13
N ARG A 100 9.96 10.14 15.94
CA ARG A 100 11.11 9.64 15.22
C ARG A 100 10.81 9.55 13.72
N ASP A 101 9.59 9.15 13.39
CA ASP A 101 9.13 8.88 12.05
C ASP A 101 8.14 9.97 11.63
N LEU A 102 8.33 10.57 10.45
CA LEU A 102 7.37 11.48 9.82
C LEU A 102 6.78 10.80 8.59
N PHE A 103 5.46 10.60 8.60
CA PHE A 103 4.69 10.14 7.46
C PHE A 103 3.99 11.33 6.83
N LEU A 104 4.50 11.79 5.69
CA LEU A 104 4.02 12.95 4.93
C LEU A 104 3.25 12.48 3.70
N TYR A 105 1.95 12.29 3.89
CA TYR A 105 1.01 11.85 2.86
C TYR A 105 0.17 13.03 2.40
N VAL A 106 0.53 13.60 1.26
CA VAL A 106 -0.03 14.86 0.75
C VAL A 106 -0.19 14.81 -0.77
N GLY A 107 -1.16 15.53 -1.34
CA GLY A 107 -1.43 15.58 -2.77
C GLY A 107 -0.24 16.07 -3.61
N ARG A 108 -0.25 15.69 -4.90
CA ARG A 108 0.78 16.12 -5.85
C ARG A 108 0.82 17.65 -5.95
N GLY A 109 2.03 18.21 -5.99
CA GLY A 109 2.24 19.67 -6.04
C GLY A 109 2.46 20.32 -4.67
N TYR A 110 2.32 19.59 -3.57
CA TYR A 110 2.60 20.11 -2.22
C TYR A 110 4.02 20.64 -2.04
N GLY A 111 5.02 20.04 -2.68
CA GLY A 111 6.42 20.39 -2.51
C GLY A 111 7.20 19.42 -1.62
N LYS A 112 6.77 18.15 -1.54
CA LYS A 112 7.40 17.10 -0.72
C LYS A 112 8.92 17.03 -0.86
N THR A 113 9.43 17.10 -2.08
CA THR A 113 10.86 17.01 -2.37
C THR A 113 11.61 18.23 -1.84
N GLY A 114 11.07 19.45 -2.02
CA GLY A 114 11.64 20.67 -1.46
C GLY A 114 11.70 20.64 0.07
N PHE A 115 10.60 20.19 0.71
CA PHE A 115 10.58 20.00 2.16
C PHE A 115 11.62 18.96 2.61
N GLY A 116 11.72 17.81 1.92
CA GLY A 116 12.71 16.77 2.18
C GLY A 116 14.14 17.30 2.08
N SER A 117 14.43 18.11 1.06
CA SER A 117 15.72 18.79 0.87
C SER A 117 16.01 19.79 1.99
N PHE A 118 15.02 20.57 2.42
CA PHE A 118 15.15 21.52 3.53
C PHE A 118 15.49 20.80 4.85
N VAL A 119 14.73 19.78 5.23
CA VAL A 119 14.99 19.07 6.49
C VAL A 119 16.30 18.28 6.43
N THR A 120 16.71 17.79 5.24
CA THR A 120 18.03 17.19 5.02
C THR A 120 19.14 18.20 5.28
N PHE A 121 19.06 19.41 4.71
CA PHE A 121 20.01 20.47 4.98
C PHE A 121 20.11 20.79 6.48
N CYS A 122 18.97 20.88 7.17
CA CYS A 122 18.93 21.08 8.62
C CYS A 122 19.67 19.98 9.38
N MET A 123 19.46 18.71 9.00
CA MET A 123 20.08 17.55 9.65
C MET A 123 21.58 17.44 9.39
N LEU A 124 22.06 17.86 8.22
CA LEU A 124 23.49 17.90 7.90
C LEU A 124 24.23 19.03 8.60
N SER A 125 23.51 20.12 8.92
CA SER A 125 24.09 21.36 9.43
C SER A 125 24.61 21.23 10.87
N PRO A 126 25.55 22.13 11.31
CA PRO A 126 26.01 22.19 12.69
C PRO A 126 24.89 22.43 13.72
N ALA A 127 23.77 23.03 13.32
CA ALA A 127 22.61 23.24 14.20
C ALA A 127 21.96 21.92 14.68
N ASN A 128 22.14 20.82 13.95
CA ASN A 128 21.72 19.50 14.41
C ASN A 128 22.50 19.02 15.64
N GLY A 129 23.76 19.46 15.78
CA GLY A 129 24.60 19.16 16.94
C GLY A 129 25.11 17.72 17.01
N ILE A 130 24.97 16.94 15.95
CA ILE A 130 25.37 15.53 15.87
C ILE A 130 26.39 15.36 14.75
N GLN A 131 27.55 14.77 15.07
CA GLN A 131 28.59 14.47 14.09
C GLN A 131 28.27 13.20 13.31
N TYR A 132 28.67 13.17 12.01
CA TYR A 132 28.47 12.03 11.13
C TYR A 132 27.01 11.60 11.03
N TYR A 133 26.08 12.57 11.01
CA TYR A 133 24.65 12.30 10.89
C TYR A 133 24.28 12.18 9.42
N ASP A 134 24.55 11.00 8.87
CA ASP A 134 24.30 10.76 7.45
C ASP A 134 22.80 10.67 7.17
N VAL A 135 22.37 11.21 6.02
CA VAL A 135 21.01 11.15 5.50
C VAL A 135 21.05 10.39 4.18
N ASP A 136 20.18 9.40 4.04
CA ASP A 136 20.08 8.61 2.82
C ASP A 136 18.66 8.72 2.26
N VAL A 137 18.52 9.19 1.00
CA VAL A 137 17.24 9.17 0.29
C VAL A 137 17.13 7.90 -0.55
N CYS A 138 16.00 7.22 -0.41
CA CYS A 138 15.72 5.94 -1.02
C CYS A 138 14.43 6.01 -1.83
N ALA A 139 14.44 5.48 -3.05
CA ALA A 139 13.25 5.29 -3.85
C ALA A 139 13.32 3.96 -4.60
N THR A 140 12.23 3.55 -5.24
CA THR A 140 12.17 2.29 -6.00
C THR A 140 13.06 2.32 -7.23
N THR A 141 13.29 3.50 -7.82
CA THR A 141 14.21 3.71 -8.95
C THR A 141 15.30 4.72 -8.59
N GLU A 142 16.47 4.61 -9.27
CA GLU A 142 17.58 5.54 -9.06
C GLU A 142 17.20 6.97 -9.46
N ASP A 143 16.49 7.14 -10.57
CA ASP A 143 16.07 8.46 -11.06
C ASP A 143 15.18 9.17 -10.04
N GLN A 144 14.24 8.46 -9.41
CA GLN A 144 13.40 9.03 -8.35
C GLN A 144 14.22 9.40 -7.10
N ALA A 145 15.09 8.51 -6.61
CA ALA A 145 15.92 8.81 -5.46
C ALA A 145 16.83 10.01 -5.71
N ARG A 146 17.29 10.16 -6.95
CA ARG A 146 18.15 11.24 -7.39
C ARG A 146 17.44 12.61 -7.41
N ILE A 147 16.13 12.66 -7.64
CA ILE A 147 15.39 13.93 -7.68
C ILE A 147 15.59 14.71 -6.36
N GLY A 148 15.38 14.05 -5.21
CA GLY A 148 15.58 14.67 -3.90
C GLY A 148 17.04 15.09 -3.65
N TYR A 149 17.99 14.33 -4.17
CA TYR A 149 19.42 14.67 -4.11
C TYR A 149 19.76 15.89 -4.97
N ASP A 150 19.30 15.88 -6.23
CA ASP A 150 19.60 16.95 -7.20
C ASP A 150 18.99 18.30 -6.78
N ASP A 151 17.89 18.32 -6.05
CA ASP A 151 17.33 19.58 -5.51
C ASP A 151 18.31 20.25 -4.54
N LEU A 152 18.82 19.51 -3.57
CA LEU A 152 19.78 20.05 -2.63
C LEU A 152 21.12 20.36 -3.30
N PHE A 153 21.54 19.54 -4.26
CA PHE A 153 22.73 19.81 -5.09
C PHE A 153 22.63 21.17 -5.81
N ARG A 154 21.48 21.45 -6.45
CA ARG A 154 21.25 22.72 -7.16
C ARG A 154 21.27 23.91 -6.21
N ILE A 155 20.72 23.78 -5.01
CA ILE A 155 20.75 24.83 -4.00
C ILE A 155 22.18 25.17 -3.62
N LEU A 156 23.03 24.18 -3.34
CA LEU A 156 24.44 24.40 -3.03
C LEU A 156 25.23 24.95 -4.24
N ASP A 157 24.86 24.51 -5.44
CA ASP A 157 25.53 24.91 -6.68
C ASP A 157 25.15 26.36 -7.11
N SER A 158 24.03 26.87 -6.62
CA SER A 158 23.54 28.22 -6.94
C SER A 158 24.40 29.36 -6.34
N ASP A 159 25.08 29.10 -5.21
CA ASP A 159 26.03 30.03 -4.59
C ASP A 159 27.24 29.27 -4.03
N ARG A 160 28.15 28.92 -4.94
CA ARG A 160 29.34 28.10 -4.61
C ARG A 160 30.26 28.81 -3.64
N ASP A 161 30.39 30.15 -3.72
CA ASP A 161 31.27 30.92 -2.85
C ASP A 161 30.79 30.90 -1.40
N LEU A 162 29.48 30.93 -1.18
CA LEU A 162 28.88 30.80 0.13
C LEU A 162 28.99 29.37 0.67
N PHE A 163 28.56 28.40 -0.10
CA PHE A 163 28.36 27.02 0.42
C PHE A 163 29.66 26.23 0.50
N SER A 164 30.68 26.51 -0.34
CA SER A 164 31.97 25.79 -0.29
C SER A 164 32.74 25.99 1.02
N GLN A 165 32.38 26.95 1.84
CA GLN A 165 32.94 27.13 3.19
C GLN A 165 32.45 26.05 4.18
N GLY A 166 31.24 25.48 3.96
CA GLY A 166 30.59 24.54 4.85
C GLY A 166 30.25 23.18 4.23
N PHE A 167 30.32 23.07 2.90
CA PHE A 167 29.92 21.86 2.19
C PHE A 167 30.90 21.50 1.08
N HIS A 168 31.03 20.18 0.86
CA HIS A 168 31.55 19.59 -0.36
C HIS A 168 30.43 18.82 -1.05
N TRP A 169 30.29 18.96 -2.37
CA TRP A 169 29.28 18.24 -3.13
C TRP A 169 29.75 17.87 -4.54
N ASN A 170 29.27 16.75 -5.00
CA ASN A 170 29.44 16.27 -6.34
C ASN A 170 28.15 15.56 -6.78
N LYS A 171 28.11 14.82 -7.88
CA LYS A 171 26.91 14.16 -8.38
C LYS A 171 26.47 12.90 -7.61
N VAL A 172 27.24 12.46 -6.60
CA VAL A 172 27.02 11.18 -5.89
C VAL A 172 26.91 11.38 -4.38
N GLU A 173 27.66 12.33 -3.83
CA GLU A 173 27.72 12.58 -2.39
C GLU A 173 27.80 14.07 -2.11
N LEU A 174 27.11 14.48 -1.09
CA LEU A 174 27.11 15.80 -0.54
C LEU A 174 27.48 15.69 0.94
N SER A 175 28.39 16.51 1.44
CA SER A 175 28.86 16.43 2.82
C SER A 175 29.06 17.81 3.45
N ASN A 176 28.74 17.91 4.73
CA ASN A 176 29.06 19.10 5.53
C ASN A 176 30.46 18.96 6.12
N THR A 177 31.29 19.99 5.97
CA THR A 177 32.71 19.97 6.37
C THR A 177 32.92 20.00 7.88
N GLU A 178 31.99 20.60 8.65
CA GLU A 178 32.07 20.72 10.10
C GLU A 178 31.55 19.47 10.80
N THR A 179 30.35 18.99 10.39
CA THR A 179 29.73 17.82 11.02
C THR A 179 30.18 16.49 10.44
N GLN A 180 30.84 16.51 9.28
CA GLN A 180 31.20 15.30 8.50
C GLN A 180 29.99 14.43 8.15
N SER A 181 28.79 15.02 8.18
CA SER A 181 27.54 14.37 7.81
C SER A 181 27.38 14.35 6.30
N ARG A 182 26.81 13.27 5.75
CA ARG A 182 26.71 13.04 4.31
C ARG A 182 25.28 12.87 3.88
N PHE A 183 25.01 13.23 2.61
CA PHE A 183 23.76 12.95 1.93
C PHE A 183 24.01 12.16 0.67
N LYS A 184 23.29 11.04 0.51
CA LYS A 184 23.39 10.13 -0.65
C LYS A 184 22.01 9.67 -1.07
N TYR A 185 21.93 9.18 -2.32
CA TYR A 185 20.72 8.56 -2.85
C TYR A 185 20.94 7.08 -3.16
N TRP A 186 19.87 6.29 -3.07
CA TRP A 186 19.90 4.84 -3.24
C TRP A 186 18.64 4.34 -3.94
N SER A 187 18.80 3.34 -4.82
CA SER A 187 17.68 2.61 -5.41
C SER A 187 17.45 1.25 -4.76
N GLY A 188 16.25 0.66 -4.94
CA GLY A 188 15.85 -0.62 -4.35
C GLY A 188 16.79 -1.79 -4.58
N ASN A 189 17.55 -1.82 -5.68
CA ASN A 189 18.31 -2.97 -6.16
C ASN A 189 19.77 -3.09 -5.68
N SER A 190 20.26 -2.27 -4.75
CA SER A 190 21.67 -2.35 -4.34
C SER A 190 21.90 -3.40 -3.25
N ASN A 191 22.57 -4.51 -3.58
CA ASN A 191 22.96 -5.60 -2.66
C ASN A 191 24.03 -5.22 -1.61
N SER A 192 24.50 -3.97 -1.55
CA SER A 192 25.61 -3.52 -0.72
C SER A 192 25.20 -2.71 0.51
N LYS A 193 23.97 -2.89 1.01
CA LYS A 193 23.37 -2.01 2.04
C LYS A 193 23.61 -2.46 3.48
N ASP A 194 24.10 -3.68 3.69
CA ASP A 194 24.49 -4.17 5.01
C ASP A 194 25.65 -3.37 5.56
N GLY A 195 25.39 -2.52 6.55
CA GLY A 195 26.41 -1.73 7.22
C GLY A 195 26.17 -0.23 7.22
N MET A 196 25.11 0.28 6.62
CA MET A 196 24.72 1.69 6.70
C MET A 196 24.54 2.11 8.16
N LYS A 197 24.98 3.34 8.47
CA LYS A 197 24.90 3.94 9.81
C LYS A 197 24.20 5.29 9.73
N SER A 198 23.10 5.33 9.00
CA SER A 198 22.34 6.55 8.74
C SER A 198 21.77 7.12 10.03
N GLY A 199 21.77 8.44 10.14
CA GLY A 199 21.01 9.17 11.16
C GLY A 199 19.56 9.33 10.72
N CYS A 200 19.31 9.54 9.42
CA CYS A 200 17.99 9.60 8.84
C CYS A 200 17.94 8.78 7.53
N VAL A 201 16.81 8.09 7.32
CA VAL A 201 16.47 7.51 6.03
C VAL A 201 15.20 8.21 5.52
N TRP A 202 15.28 8.73 4.30
CA TRP A 202 14.17 9.34 3.59
C TRP A 202 13.67 8.40 2.50
N PHE A 203 12.49 7.83 2.69
CA PHE A 203 11.78 7.07 1.68
C PHE A 203 10.90 8.00 0.87
N ASP A 204 11.24 8.19 -0.39
CA ASP A 204 10.43 9.01 -1.29
C ASP A 204 9.50 8.12 -2.13
N GLU A 205 8.32 8.64 -2.44
CA GLU A 205 7.25 7.98 -3.19
C GLU A 205 6.91 6.57 -2.62
N VAL A 206 6.59 6.52 -1.30
CA VAL A 206 6.28 5.25 -0.60
C VAL A 206 5.21 4.43 -1.31
N HIS A 207 4.29 5.06 -2.02
CA HIS A 207 3.25 4.38 -2.81
C HIS A 207 3.79 3.46 -3.91
N ALA A 208 5.05 3.60 -4.29
CA ALA A 208 5.68 2.77 -5.31
C ALA A 208 6.35 1.50 -4.76
N TYR A 209 6.49 1.39 -3.42
CA TYR A 209 7.03 0.19 -2.80
C TYR A 209 5.95 -0.90 -2.72
N THR A 210 6.32 -2.11 -3.08
CA THR A 210 5.41 -3.27 -3.10
C THR A 210 5.50 -4.12 -1.82
N ASP A 211 6.61 -4.00 -1.07
CA ASP A 211 6.85 -4.76 0.15
C ASP A 211 7.64 -3.96 1.19
N SER A 212 7.44 -4.29 2.46
CA SER A 212 8.12 -3.64 3.58
C SER A 212 9.58 -4.10 3.74
N ALA A 213 9.96 -5.28 3.23
CA ALA A 213 11.31 -5.81 3.33
C ALA A 213 12.31 -4.93 2.58
N SER A 214 11.92 -4.40 1.42
CA SER A 214 12.72 -3.42 0.65
C SER A 214 13.07 -2.17 1.45
N MET A 215 12.19 -1.72 2.36
CA MET A 215 12.42 -0.58 3.25
C MET A 215 13.24 -0.97 4.48
N GLU A 216 13.06 -2.17 5.01
CA GLU A 216 13.74 -2.65 6.22
C GLU A 216 15.25 -2.73 6.05
N VAL A 217 15.75 -3.10 4.87
CA VAL A 217 17.18 -3.14 4.55
C VAL A 217 17.87 -1.81 4.85
N PHE A 218 17.21 -0.68 4.56
CA PHE A 218 17.76 0.65 4.84
C PHE A 218 17.65 1.04 6.31
N THR A 219 16.70 0.50 7.05
CA THR A 219 16.45 0.88 8.44
C THR A 219 17.26 0.07 9.46
N GLY A 220 17.85 -1.06 9.06
CA GLY A 220 18.67 -1.93 9.92
C GLY A 220 19.87 -1.23 10.56
N GLY A 221 20.34 -0.12 9.97
CA GLY A 221 21.40 0.73 10.51
C GLY A 221 20.96 1.82 11.46
N LEU A 222 19.67 2.15 11.48
CA LEU A 222 19.12 3.17 12.37
C LEU A 222 19.28 2.77 13.86
N GLY A 223 19.53 3.74 14.71
CA GLY A 223 19.80 3.48 16.14
C GLY A 223 21.29 3.40 16.49
N LYS A 224 22.19 3.28 15.51
CA LYS A 224 23.64 3.44 15.70
C LYS A 224 24.06 4.91 15.86
N LYS A 225 23.17 5.83 15.50
CA LYS A 225 23.30 7.28 15.67
C LYS A 225 22.31 7.81 16.71
N GLN A 226 22.63 8.96 17.29
CA GLN A 226 21.68 9.68 18.15
C GLN A 226 20.52 10.19 17.30
N HIS A 227 19.32 10.25 17.87
CA HIS A 227 18.10 10.78 17.24
C HIS A 227 17.81 10.15 15.85
N PRO A 228 17.74 8.82 15.75
CA PRO A 228 17.45 8.18 14.47
C PRO A 228 16.08 8.62 13.95
N ARG A 229 15.98 8.89 12.64
CA ARG A 229 14.77 9.41 12.01
C ARG A 229 14.41 8.66 10.74
N ARG A 230 13.13 8.67 10.41
CA ARG A 230 12.62 8.25 9.10
C ARG A 230 11.69 9.34 8.56
N LEU A 231 11.91 9.73 7.31
CA LEU A 231 11.00 10.56 6.54
C LEU A 231 10.35 9.67 5.47
N MET A 232 9.05 9.70 5.39
CA MET A 232 8.28 8.96 4.38
C MET A 232 7.39 9.95 3.67
N THR A 233 7.71 10.22 2.41
CA THR A 233 7.00 11.18 1.55
C THR A 233 6.25 10.45 0.45
N THR A 234 4.97 10.79 0.25
CA THR A 234 4.16 10.12 -0.77
C THR A 234 2.87 10.87 -1.11
N THR A 235 2.32 10.55 -2.27
CA THR A 235 0.89 10.65 -2.60
C THR A 235 0.24 9.28 -2.42
N ASP A 236 -1.06 9.14 -2.68
CA ASP A 236 -1.64 7.82 -2.91
C ASP A 236 -1.16 7.23 -4.25
N GLY A 237 -1.29 5.93 -4.40
CA GLY A 237 -0.87 5.18 -5.57
C GLY A 237 -1.86 4.08 -5.91
N ASP A 238 -1.45 3.21 -6.80
CA ASP A 238 -2.21 2.06 -7.30
C ASP A 238 -1.75 0.71 -6.70
N VAL A 239 -0.63 0.69 -5.98
CA VAL A 239 -0.20 -0.48 -5.18
C VAL A 239 -1.09 -0.57 -3.95
N ARG A 240 -1.73 -1.73 -3.75
CA ARG A 240 -2.57 -2.03 -2.59
C ARG A 240 -1.94 -3.14 -1.75
N ASP A 241 -2.31 -3.19 -0.46
CA ASP A 241 -1.74 -4.12 0.54
C ASP A 241 -0.21 -4.01 0.66
N GLY A 242 0.35 -2.86 0.28
CA GLY A 242 1.77 -2.55 0.37
C GLY A 242 2.11 -1.66 1.57
N PRO A 243 3.38 -1.22 1.68
CA PRO A 243 3.86 -0.40 2.78
C PRO A 243 3.06 0.89 3.03
N LEU A 244 2.49 1.49 1.96
CA LEU A 244 1.63 2.67 2.11
C LEU A 244 0.34 2.35 2.87
N ASP A 245 -0.34 1.27 2.52
CA ASP A 245 -1.61 0.91 3.17
C ASP A 245 -1.37 0.51 4.64
N GLU A 246 -0.32 -0.29 4.94
CA GLU A 246 0.11 -0.58 6.33
C GLU A 246 0.40 0.68 7.14
N MET A 247 1.03 1.68 6.50
CA MET A 247 1.35 2.95 7.15
C MET A 247 0.09 3.77 7.44
N LYS A 248 -0.88 3.80 6.51
CA LYS A 248 -2.18 4.46 6.69
C LYS A 248 -2.98 3.81 7.82
N GLU A 249 -3.08 2.49 7.84
CA GLU A 249 -3.74 1.74 8.93
C GLU A 249 -3.11 2.05 10.29
N ARG A 250 -1.78 2.02 10.35
CA ARG A 250 -1.05 2.37 11.57
C ARG A 250 -1.30 3.82 12.00
N ALA A 251 -1.35 4.75 11.06
CA ALA A 251 -1.62 6.16 11.31
C ALA A 251 -3.05 6.35 11.86
N HIS A 252 -4.05 5.77 11.22
CA HIS A 252 -5.44 5.80 11.67
C HIS A 252 -5.60 5.21 13.08
N ALA A 253 -5.00 4.04 13.35
CA ALA A 253 -5.05 3.42 14.68
C ALA A 253 -4.39 4.28 15.79
N ILE A 254 -3.38 5.09 15.45
CA ILE A 254 -2.78 6.05 16.39
C ILE A 254 -3.72 7.25 16.58
N LEU A 255 -4.28 7.80 15.52
CA LEU A 255 -5.14 8.98 15.58
C LEU A 255 -6.49 8.69 16.24
N SER A 256 -7.04 7.49 16.07
CA SER A 256 -8.24 7.03 16.79
C SER A 256 -7.98 6.67 18.26
N GLY A 257 -6.73 6.51 18.66
CA GLY A 257 -6.35 6.09 20.03
C GLY A 257 -6.40 4.57 20.27
N GLU A 258 -6.68 3.76 19.25
CA GLU A 258 -6.65 2.30 19.32
C GLU A 258 -5.23 1.77 19.51
N ARG A 259 -4.24 2.49 19.01
CA ARG A 259 -2.82 2.13 19.12
C ARG A 259 -2.03 3.24 19.78
N GLN A 260 -1.14 2.84 20.73
CA GLN A 260 -0.23 3.79 21.35
C GLN A 260 0.76 4.38 20.33
N ASP A 261 0.88 5.72 20.28
CA ASP A 261 1.89 6.42 19.51
C ASP A 261 3.30 6.20 20.11
N ARG A 262 4.12 5.45 19.38
CA ARG A 262 5.53 5.18 19.74
C ARG A 262 6.53 6.04 18.96
N GLY A 263 6.08 7.14 18.37
CA GLY A 263 6.95 8.11 17.70
C GLY A 263 6.69 8.26 16.19
N LEU A 264 5.52 7.91 15.69
CA LEU A 264 5.06 8.25 14.35
C LEU A 264 4.33 9.59 14.39
N LEU A 265 4.69 10.53 13.52
CA LEU A 265 3.95 11.76 13.23
C LEU A 265 3.21 11.57 11.90
N PRO A 266 1.92 11.25 11.93
CA PRO A 266 1.15 10.99 10.72
C PRO A 266 0.53 12.28 10.20
N PHE A 267 1.17 12.93 9.24
CA PHE A 267 0.64 14.11 8.55
C PHE A 267 -0.03 13.66 7.26
N MET A 268 -1.36 13.51 7.32
CA MET A 268 -2.16 13.00 6.22
C MET A 268 -3.14 14.06 5.72
N CYS A 269 -3.06 14.36 4.43
CA CYS A 269 -3.89 15.31 3.71
C CYS A 269 -4.59 14.59 2.55
N HIS A 270 -5.91 14.57 2.56
CA HIS A 270 -6.75 13.95 1.54
C HIS A 270 -8.13 14.61 1.51
N LEU A 271 -8.93 14.38 0.50
CA LEU A 271 -10.36 14.63 0.58
C LEU A 271 -11.04 13.55 1.42
N ASP A 272 -12.07 13.89 2.17
CA ASP A 272 -12.83 12.93 2.98
C ASP A 272 -13.79 12.08 2.12
N SER A 273 -14.18 12.58 0.93
CA SER A 273 -14.98 11.86 -0.07
C SER A 273 -14.69 12.34 -1.49
N ILE A 274 -15.05 11.52 -2.49
CA ILE A 274 -14.92 11.90 -3.91
C ILE A 274 -15.84 13.08 -4.28
N ASP A 275 -16.96 13.25 -3.59
CA ASP A 275 -17.91 14.33 -3.85
C ASP A 275 -17.28 15.71 -3.56
N GLU A 276 -16.33 15.79 -2.63
CA GLU A 276 -15.57 17.01 -2.33
C GLU A 276 -14.67 17.46 -3.48
N ALA A 277 -14.35 16.59 -4.43
CA ALA A 277 -13.60 16.98 -5.61
C ALA A 277 -14.38 18.00 -6.48
N ALA A 278 -15.71 18.10 -6.31
CA ALA A 278 -16.53 19.11 -6.98
C ALA A 278 -16.39 20.51 -6.37
N ASP A 279 -15.88 20.64 -5.15
CA ASP A 279 -15.76 21.90 -4.41
C ASP A 279 -14.30 22.32 -4.30
N GLU A 280 -13.88 23.34 -5.07
CA GLU A 280 -12.51 23.89 -5.02
C GLU A 280 -12.08 24.33 -3.61
N SER A 281 -13.03 24.74 -2.76
CA SER A 281 -12.72 25.16 -1.39
C SER A 281 -12.30 23.98 -0.49
N ALA A 282 -12.63 22.75 -0.86
CA ALA A 282 -12.22 21.54 -0.17
C ALA A 282 -10.81 21.03 -0.59
N TRP A 283 -10.33 21.38 -1.78
CA TRP A 283 -9.06 20.86 -2.31
C TRP A 283 -7.83 21.07 -1.42
N PRO A 284 -7.73 22.19 -0.66
CA PRO A 284 -6.64 22.38 0.30
C PRO A 284 -6.58 21.30 1.41
N LYS A 285 -7.65 20.54 1.65
CA LYS A 285 -7.60 19.37 2.55
C LYS A 285 -6.57 18.34 2.09
N ALA A 286 -6.44 18.15 0.78
CA ALA A 286 -5.47 17.21 0.18
C ALA A 286 -4.11 17.86 -0.10
N CYS A 287 -4.09 19.15 -0.38
CA CYS A 287 -2.85 19.88 -0.68
C CYS A 287 -2.93 21.31 -0.11
N PRO A 288 -2.49 21.55 1.14
CA PRO A 288 -2.53 22.88 1.77
C PRO A 288 -1.80 23.97 0.97
N ARG A 289 -0.83 23.61 0.15
CA ARG A 289 -0.08 24.53 -0.73
C ARG A 289 -0.98 25.30 -1.70
N LEU A 290 -2.16 24.79 -2.01
CA LEU A 290 -3.16 25.47 -2.87
C LEU A 290 -3.60 26.83 -2.29
N LEU A 291 -3.55 27.00 -0.98
CA LEU A 291 -3.89 28.28 -0.33
C LEU A 291 -2.91 29.41 -0.65
N SER A 292 -1.66 29.09 -1.05
CA SER A 292 -0.60 30.06 -1.28
C SER A 292 -0.07 30.10 -2.72
N SER A 293 -0.53 29.20 -3.60
CA SER A 293 -0.03 29.10 -4.98
C SER A 293 -1.17 29.12 -5.99
N SER A 294 -1.41 30.29 -6.60
CA SER A 294 -2.40 30.43 -7.68
C SER A 294 -2.06 29.59 -8.90
N THR A 295 -0.77 29.49 -9.25
CA THR A 295 -0.33 28.64 -10.36
C THR A 295 -0.67 27.18 -10.13
N LEU A 296 -0.43 26.66 -8.91
CA LEU A 296 -0.80 25.28 -8.58
C LEU A 296 -2.33 25.08 -8.59
N MET A 297 -3.09 26.09 -8.15
CA MET A 297 -4.55 26.05 -8.19
C MET A 297 -5.05 25.96 -9.64
N ASP A 298 -4.46 26.72 -10.55
CA ASP A 298 -4.85 26.69 -11.97
C ASP A 298 -4.52 25.34 -12.62
N GLU A 299 -3.39 24.72 -12.27
CA GLU A 299 -3.05 23.37 -12.71
C GLU A 299 -4.06 22.32 -12.17
N TYR A 300 -4.47 22.47 -10.89
CA TYR A 300 -5.49 21.57 -10.33
C TYR A 300 -6.83 21.70 -11.07
N ARG A 301 -7.25 22.94 -11.38
CA ARG A 301 -8.47 23.19 -12.15
C ARG A 301 -8.44 22.49 -13.50
N ALA A 302 -7.35 22.67 -14.24
CA ALA A 302 -7.18 22.07 -15.57
C ALA A 302 -7.25 20.54 -15.50
N GLU A 303 -6.48 19.91 -14.60
CA GLU A 303 -6.48 18.44 -14.48
C GLU A 303 -7.82 17.88 -13.97
N VAL A 304 -8.50 18.59 -13.08
CA VAL A 304 -9.82 18.16 -12.55
C VAL A 304 -10.89 18.32 -13.63
N GLU A 305 -10.83 19.35 -14.46
CA GLU A 305 -11.73 19.53 -15.61
C GLU A 305 -11.53 18.39 -16.62
N GLU A 306 -10.28 18.09 -17.02
CA GLU A 306 -9.96 16.97 -17.90
C GLU A 306 -10.42 15.61 -17.33
N TRP A 307 -10.24 15.40 -16.03
CA TRP A 307 -10.71 14.19 -15.36
C TRP A 307 -12.23 14.08 -15.36
N ARG A 308 -12.97 15.18 -15.13
CA ARG A 308 -14.43 15.19 -15.15
C ARG A 308 -14.99 14.90 -16.54
N ASP A 309 -14.36 15.48 -17.57
CA ASP A 309 -14.77 15.29 -18.96
C ASP A 309 -14.42 13.88 -19.48
N HIS A 310 -13.28 13.35 -19.05
CA HIS A 310 -12.76 12.06 -19.49
C HIS A 310 -12.18 11.23 -18.34
N PRO A 311 -13.01 10.72 -17.40
CA PRO A 311 -12.54 9.97 -16.23
C PRO A 311 -11.64 8.78 -16.59
N ASP A 312 -12.00 8.06 -17.66
CA ASP A 312 -11.26 6.88 -18.15
C ASP A 312 -9.85 7.21 -18.65
N ARG A 313 -9.63 8.43 -19.14
CA ARG A 313 -8.33 8.87 -19.64
C ARG A 313 -7.43 9.43 -18.53
N HIS A 314 -8.03 9.94 -17.48
CA HIS A 314 -7.34 10.57 -16.35
C HIS A 314 -7.64 9.89 -14.99
N PRO A 315 -7.64 8.54 -14.91
CA PRO A 315 -8.12 7.81 -13.73
C PRO A 315 -7.29 8.06 -12.47
N MET A 316 -6.07 8.56 -12.63
CA MET A 316 -5.15 8.81 -11.51
C MET A 316 -5.28 10.21 -10.89
N THR A 317 -6.07 11.12 -11.45
CA THR A 317 -6.22 12.47 -10.92
C THR A 317 -6.73 12.48 -9.47
N PRO A 318 -7.82 11.77 -9.10
CA PRO A 318 -8.26 11.69 -7.70
C PRO A 318 -7.21 11.10 -6.77
N THR A 319 -6.49 10.07 -7.22
CA THR A 319 -5.43 9.43 -6.43
C THR A 319 -4.25 10.37 -6.20
N LYS A 320 -3.76 11.03 -7.23
CA LYS A 320 -2.54 11.84 -7.16
C LYS A 320 -2.77 13.24 -6.61
N ARG A 321 -3.92 13.86 -6.93
CA ARG A 321 -4.24 15.22 -6.48
C ARG A 321 -4.93 15.24 -5.13
N PHE A 322 -5.84 14.29 -4.89
CA PHE A 322 -6.70 14.31 -3.71
C PHE A 322 -6.42 13.20 -2.70
N ASN A 323 -5.43 12.33 -2.98
CA ASN A 323 -5.10 11.19 -2.13
C ASN A 323 -6.32 10.30 -1.84
N LEU A 324 -7.23 10.24 -2.79
CA LEU A 324 -8.33 9.31 -2.75
C LEU A 324 -7.90 8.02 -3.46
N PRO A 325 -8.00 6.87 -2.81
CA PRO A 325 -7.82 5.61 -3.50
C PRO A 325 -8.89 5.51 -4.58
N THR A 326 -8.53 5.73 -5.84
CA THR A 326 -9.47 5.52 -6.93
C THR A 326 -9.55 4.05 -7.26
N GLU A 327 -10.71 3.54 -7.03
CA GLU A 327 -11.22 2.44 -7.78
C GLU A 327 -11.47 2.95 -9.20
N ARG A 328 -10.90 2.30 -10.20
CA ARG A 328 -11.31 2.49 -11.60
C ARG A 328 -12.70 1.86 -11.74
N ARG A 329 -13.75 2.53 -11.25
CA ARG A 329 -15.12 1.99 -11.16
C ARG A 329 -15.62 1.42 -12.48
N ASP A 330 -15.23 2.03 -13.59
CA ASP A 330 -15.69 1.62 -14.93
C ASP A 330 -14.85 0.47 -15.54
N ILE A 331 -13.76 0.07 -14.88
CA ILE A 331 -12.84 -0.96 -15.37
C ILE A 331 -12.60 -2.04 -14.32
N SER A 332 -12.72 -1.76 -13.02
CA SER A 332 -12.51 -2.73 -11.95
C SER A 332 -13.64 -3.74 -11.88
N VAL A 333 -13.30 -4.97 -11.49
CA VAL A 333 -14.29 -6.05 -11.29
C VAL A 333 -15.23 -5.73 -10.13
N THR A 334 -14.72 -5.09 -9.09
CA THR A 334 -15.50 -4.71 -7.90
C THR A 334 -14.80 -3.58 -7.13
N THR A 335 -15.43 -3.10 -6.07
CA THR A 335 -14.89 -2.03 -5.23
C THR A 335 -13.97 -2.58 -4.13
N TRP A 336 -13.03 -1.76 -3.65
CA TRP A 336 -12.16 -2.11 -2.53
C TRP A 336 -12.96 -2.48 -1.27
N GLU A 337 -14.08 -1.79 -1.01
CA GLU A 337 -14.96 -2.10 0.11
C GLU A 337 -15.48 -3.55 0.06
N HIS A 338 -15.92 -4.01 -1.12
CA HIS A 338 -16.36 -5.40 -1.30
C HIS A 338 -15.20 -6.39 -1.16
N LEU A 339 -13.98 -6.05 -1.61
CA LEU A 339 -12.80 -6.90 -1.43
C LEU A 339 -12.46 -7.09 0.05
N VAL A 340 -12.53 -6.02 0.83
CA VAL A 340 -12.31 -6.08 2.29
C VAL A 340 -13.39 -6.94 2.96
N LYS A 341 -14.65 -6.78 2.60
CA LYS A 341 -15.74 -7.62 3.11
C LYS A 341 -15.60 -9.09 2.73
N ALA A 342 -15.12 -9.38 1.52
CA ALA A 342 -14.85 -10.75 1.09
C ALA A 342 -13.66 -11.39 1.83
N SER A 343 -12.78 -10.57 2.40
CA SER A 343 -11.60 -11.01 3.17
C SER A 343 -11.92 -11.38 4.62
N ARG A 344 -13.19 -11.35 5.04
CA ARG A 344 -13.59 -11.76 6.38
C ARG A 344 -13.25 -13.23 6.64
N PRO A 345 -12.95 -13.62 7.89
CA PRO A 345 -12.68 -15.01 8.24
C PRO A 345 -13.92 -15.88 8.02
N TYR A 346 -13.70 -17.14 7.70
CA TYR A 346 -14.72 -18.18 7.60
C TYR A 346 -14.31 -19.41 8.41
N ASP A 347 -15.30 -20.20 8.78
CA ASP A 347 -15.09 -21.42 9.57
C ASP A 347 -14.91 -22.63 8.63
N LEU A 348 -13.71 -23.22 8.62
CA LEU A 348 -13.38 -24.41 7.85
C LEU A 348 -14.22 -25.64 8.26
N ASP A 349 -14.65 -25.72 9.52
CA ASP A 349 -15.47 -26.86 9.97
C ASP A 349 -16.87 -26.86 9.33
N GLN A 350 -17.38 -25.70 8.93
CA GLN A 350 -18.62 -25.59 8.18
C GLN A 350 -18.54 -26.17 6.76
N LEU A 351 -17.34 -26.34 6.23
CA LEU A 351 -17.10 -26.87 4.87
C LEU A 351 -16.92 -28.39 4.86
N ARG A 352 -16.72 -29.01 6.03
CA ARG A 352 -16.45 -30.44 6.11
C ARG A 352 -17.63 -31.30 5.59
N GLY A 353 -17.30 -32.25 4.71
CA GLY A 353 -18.27 -33.14 4.10
C GLY A 353 -19.20 -32.50 3.08
N LYS A 354 -19.03 -31.20 2.77
CA LYS A 354 -19.89 -30.53 1.81
C LYS A 354 -19.47 -30.76 0.37
N PRO A 355 -20.44 -30.79 -0.57
CA PRO A 355 -20.12 -30.79 -1.99
C PRO A 355 -19.52 -29.43 -2.40
N CYS A 356 -18.56 -29.47 -3.33
CA CYS A 356 -17.93 -28.32 -3.90
C CYS A 356 -17.60 -28.51 -5.38
N VAL A 357 -17.17 -27.44 -6.03
CA VAL A 357 -16.53 -27.49 -7.35
C VAL A 357 -15.14 -26.89 -7.27
N ALA A 358 -14.24 -27.32 -8.15
CA ALA A 358 -12.91 -26.75 -8.23
C ALA A 358 -12.77 -25.86 -9.46
N GLY A 359 -11.92 -24.84 -9.36
CA GLY A 359 -11.52 -24.01 -10.49
C GLY A 359 -10.01 -23.94 -10.59
N ILE A 360 -9.49 -23.95 -11.81
CA ILE A 360 -8.07 -23.85 -12.13
C ILE A 360 -7.88 -22.81 -13.22
N ASP A 361 -6.93 -21.90 -13.01
CA ASP A 361 -6.33 -21.11 -14.08
C ASP A 361 -4.84 -21.47 -14.16
N TYR A 362 -4.46 -22.16 -15.22
CA TYR A 362 -3.13 -22.76 -15.37
C TYR A 362 -2.34 -22.05 -16.45
N ALA A 363 -1.15 -21.55 -16.10
CA ALA A 363 -0.17 -21.02 -17.05
C ALA A 363 1.17 -21.76 -16.91
N LYS A 364 1.75 -22.15 -18.05
CA LYS A 364 2.94 -23.04 -18.02
C LYS A 364 4.22 -22.30 -17.62
N THR A 365 4.51 -21.13 -18.21
CA THR A 365 5.87 -20.54 -18.16
C THR A 365 5.94 -19.04 -17.89
N THR A 366 4.84 -18.30 -18.01
CA THR A 366 4.87 -16.82 -17.98
C THR A 366 3.97 -16.18 -16.94
N ASP A 367 3.00 -16.93 -16.42
CA ASP A 367 2.00 -16.42 -15.50
C ASP A 367 2.06 -17.15 -14.15
N MET A 368 1.28 -16.67 -13.21
CA MET A 368 0.94 -17.42 -12.01
C MET A 368 -0.01 -18.56 -12.37
N VAL A 369 -0.15 -19.50 -11.46
CA VAL A 369 -1.21 -20.52 -11.50
C VAL A 369 -2.09 -20.30 -10.28
N GLY A 370 -3.40 -20.35 -10.46
CA GLY A 370 -4.40 -20.30 -9.41
C GLY A 370 -5.26 -21.54 -9.40
N ALA A 371 -5.60 -22.05 -8.22
CA ALA A 371 -6.62 -23.08 -8.05
C ALA A 371 -7.37 -22.89 -6.73
N GLY A 372 -8.56 -23.47 -6.65
CA GLY A 372 -9.33 -23.44 -5.42
C GLY A 372 -10.58 -24.31 -5.46
N LEU A 373 -11.21 -24.43 -4.30
CA LEU A 373 -12.47 -25.10 -4.06
C LEU A 373 -13.55 -24.08 -3.71
N LEU A 374 -14.65 -24.10 -4.45
CA LEU A 374 -15.80 -23.24 -4.24
C LEU A 374 -16.91 -24.03 -3.53
N PHE A 375 -17.31 -23.55 -2.38
CA PHE A 375 -18.40 -24.10 -1.58
C PHE A 375 -19.58 -23.15 -1.58
N ARG A 376 -20.79 -23.69 -1.56
CA ARG A 376 -22.01 -22.94 -1.29
C ARG A 376 -22.43 -23.18 0.17
N VAL A 377 -22.61 -22.10 0.91
CA VAL A 377 -23.08 -22.11 2.31
C VAL A 377 -24.24 -21.10 2.45
N GLY A 378 -24.88 -21.05 3.61
CA GLY A 378 -26.02 -20.18 3.84
C GLY A 378 -27.35 -20.84 3.49
N THR A 379 -28.40 -20.05 3.29
CA THR A 379 -29.74 -20.53 2.95
C THR A 379 -30.00 -20.40 1.45
N GLU A 380 -31.10 -21.01 0.96
CA GLU A 380 -31.55 -20.85 -0.42
C GLU A 380 -31.82 -19.37 -0.78
N GLU A 381 -32.40 -18.62 0.16
CA GLU A 381 -32.72 -17.20 -0.03
C GLU A 381 -31.48 -16.29 0.05
N THR A 382 -30.47 -16.68 0.84
CA THR A 382 -29.23 -15.94 1.06
C THR A 382 -27.99 -16.85 0.89
N PRO A 383 -27.69 -17.29 -0.34
CA PRO A 383 -26.51 -18.10 -0.58
C PRO A 383 -25.23 -17.30 -0.38
N GLU A 384 -24.28 -17.87 0.32
CA GLU A 384 -22.94 -17.37 0.49
C GLU A 384 -21.94 -18.35 -0.11
N TRP A 385 -20.90 -17.81 -0.75
CA TRP A 385 -19.85 -18.59 -1.38
C TRP A 385 -18.58 -18.54 -0.55
N VAL A 386 -17.94 -19.68 -0.32
CA VAL A 386 -16.62 -19.73 0.33
C VAL A 386 -15.60 -20.25 -0.67
N TRP A 387 -14.53 -19.47 -0.88
CA TRP A 387 -13.46 -19.79 -1.80
C TRP A 387 -12.19 -20.15 -1.05
N VAL A 388 -11.85 -21.44 -1.00
CA VAL A 388 -10.59 -21.95 -0.46
C VAL A 388 -9.60 -22.06 -1.61
N HIS A 389 -8.51 -21.31 -1.58
CA HIS A 389 -7.65 -21.14 -2.76
C HIS A 389 -6.16 -21.22 -2.44
N HIS A 390 -5.36 -21.42 -3.49
CA HIS A 390 -3.91 -21.37 -3.44
C HIS A 390 -3.35 -20.86 -4.77
N GLY A 391 -2.16 -20.26 -4.71
CA GLY A 391 -1.41 -19.82 -5.88
C GLY A 391 -0.09 -20.56 -6.03
N TRP A 392 0.45 -20.59 -7.25
CA TRP A 392 1.83 -21.00 -7.55
C TRP A 392 2.48 -19.96 -8.42
N PHE A 393 3.75 -19.69 -8.14
CA PHE A 393 4.54 -18.74 -8.92
C PHE A 393 5.90 -19.34 -9.25
N CYS A 394 6.26 -19.34 -10.55
CA CYS A 394 7.57 -19.78 -11.00
C CYS A 394 8.57 -18.62 -10.93
N THR A 395 9.54 -18.69 -10.01
CA THR A 395 10.55 -17.64 -9.80
C THR A 395 11.51 -17.44 -10.98
N ASN A 396 11.62 -18.44 -11.86
CA ASN A 396 12.44 -18.42 -13.07
C ASN A 396 11.65 -18.10 -14.35
N SER A 397 10.40 -17.64 -14.22
CA SER A 397 9.62 -17.22 -15.38
C SER A 397 10.19 -15.93 -16.01
N SER A 398 9.95 -15.74 -17.32
CA SER A 398 10.41 -14.54 -18.03
C SER A 398 9.84 -13.24 -17.46
N ASP A 399 8.64 -13.29 -16.95
CA ASP A 399 7.91 -12.13 -16.41
C ASP A 399 8.23 -11.87 -14.93
N ALA A 400 8.86 -12.83 -14.22
CA ALA A 400 9.15 -12.71 -12.79
C ALA A 400 9.84 -11.41 -12.38
N PRO A 401 10.84 -10.88 -13.14
CA PRO A 401 11.49 -9.62 -12.79
C PRO A 401 10.59 -8.38 -12.90
N GLU A 402 9.52 -8.48 -13.68
CA GLU A 402 8.60 -7.35 -13.93
C GLU A 402 7.39 -7.36 -12.97
N ILE A 403 7.10 -8.51 -12.35
CA ILE A 403 5.96 -8.65 -11.44
C ILE A 403 6.36 -8.18 -10.05
N LYS A 404 5.77 -7.08 -9.61
CA LYS A 404 6.02 -6.50 -8.29
C LYS A 404 4.93 -6.93 -7.32
N ALA A 405 5.21 -7.99 -6.54
CA ALA A 405 4.32 -8.48 -5.50
C ALA A 405 5.14 -9.13 -4.36
N PRO A 406 4.64 -9.14 -3.12
CA PRO A 406 5.35 -9.68 -1.96
C PRO A 406 5.23 -11.22 -1.89
N PHE A 407 5.74 -11.91 -2.90
CA PHE A 407 5.60 -13.36 -3.06
C PHE A 407 6.15 -14.16 -1.88
N ASP A 408 7.29 -13.75 -1.31
CA ASP A 408 7.90 -14.44 -0.15
C ASP A 408 7.00 -14.34 1.09
N GLU A 409 6.35 -13.20 1.29
CA GLU A 409 5.39 -13.01 2.38
C GLU A 409 4.16 -13.90 2.20
N TRP A 410 3.58 -13.95 0.99
CA TRP A 410 2.43 -14.80 0.71
C TRP A 410 2.77 -16.29 0.84
N ALA A 411 3.99 -16.68 0.44
CA ALA A 411 4.48 -18.03 0.63
C ALA A 411 4.63 -18.38 2.12
N SER A 412 5.17 -17.46 2.93
CA SER A 412 5.29 -17.64 4.39
C SER A 412 3.95 -17.78 5.11
N LYS A 413 2.89 -17.18 4.57
CA LYS A 413 1.49 -17.30 5.03
C LYS A 413 0.77 -18.56 4.50
N GLY A 414 1.42 -19.36 3.66
CA GLY A 414 0.83 -20.56 3.07
C GLY A 414 -0.19 -20.28 1.96
N LEU A 415 -0.25 -19.07 1.44
CA LEU A 415 -1.17 -18.67 0.36
C LEU A 415 -0.62 -18.96 -1.04
N LEU A 416 0.71 -19.08 -1.14
CA LEU A 416 1.44 -19.22 -2.40
C LEU A 416 2.56 -20.26 -2.25
N THR A 417 2.79 -21.04 -3.30
CA THR A 417 3.99 -21.89 -3.45
C THR A 417 4.93 -21.28 -4.47
N LEU A 418 6.21 -21.10 -4.09
CA LEU A 418 7.26 -20.66 -4.98
C LEU A 418 7.92 -21.86 -5.65
N GLU A 419 7.84 -21.94 -6.96
CA GLU A 419 8.46 -22.98 -7.76
C GLU A 419 9.77 -22.49 -8.35
N THR A 420 10.86 -23.27 -8.17
CA THR A 420 12.18 -22.94 -8.69
C THR A 420 12.48 -23.61 -10.03
N GLY A 421 11.56 -24.44 -10.54
CA GLY A 421 11.62 -25.09 -11.85
C GLY A 421 11.41 -24.12 -13.02
N PRO A 422 11.46 -24.62 -14.26
CA PRO A 422 11.16 -23.81 -15.45
C PRO A 422 9.65 -23.54 -15.61
N GLU A 423 8.80 -24.27 -14.90
CA GLU A 423 7.34 -24.20 -14.97
C GLU A 423 6.72 -24.68 -13.64
N VAL A 424 5.47 -24.32 -13.41
CA VAL A 424 4.68 -24.90 -12.31
C VAL A 424 4.24 -26.33 -12.71
N PRO A 425 4.61 -27.37 -11.92
CA PRO A 425 4.20 -28.74 -12.24
C PRO A 425 2.68 -28.90 -12.14
N ALA A 426 2.05 -29.45 -13.19
CA ALA A 426 0.63 -29.68 -13.23
C ALA A 426 0.15 -30.63 -12.10
N ASP A 427 0.99 -31.61 -11.74
CA ASP A 427 0.71 -32.57 -10.67
C ASP A 427 0.55 -31.86 -9.31
N HIS A 428 1.38 -30.86 -9.00
CA HIS A 428 1.27 -30.09 -7.74
C HIS A 428 -0.08 -29.40 -7.59
N VAL A 429 -0.61 -28.87 -8.69
CA VAL A 429 -1.92 -28.19 -8.69
C VAL A 429 -3.06 -29.20 -8.51
N ALA A 430 -3.02 -30.31 -9.23
CA ALA A 430 -4.03 -31.37 -9.14
C ALA A 430 -4.01 -32.04 -7.76
N GLU A 431 -2.83 -32.36 -7.23
CA GLU A 431 -2.65 -32.93 -5.89
C GLU A 431 -3.15 -31.99 -4.80
N TRP A 432 -2.89 -30.68 -4.92
CA TRP A 432 -3.39 -29.70 -3.95
C TRP A 432 -4.92 -29.71 -3.87
N ILE A 433 -5.61 -29.75 -5.01
CA ILE A 433 -7.09 -29.85 -5.05
C ILE A 433 -7.55 -31.11 -4.33
N ARG A 434 -6.97 -32.28 -4.66
CA ARG A 434 -7.36 -33.56 -4.04
C ARG A 434 -7.06 -33.56 -2.54
N ASN A 435 -5.85 -33.21 -2.14
CA ASN A 435 -5.43 -33.19 -0.74
C ASN A 435 -6.28 -32.23 0.11
N THR A 436 -6.61 -31.05 -0.44
CA THR A 436 -7.47 -30.08 0.26
C THR A 436 -8.89 -30.60 0.40
N ALA A 437 -9.44 -31.21 -0.65
CA ALA A 437 -10.75 -31.83 -0.59
C ALA A 437 -10.78 -33.01 0.42
N ASP A 438 -9.78 -33.88 0.40
CA ASP A 438 -9.69 -35.04 1.32
C ASP A 438 -9.54 -34.54 2.78
N ALA A 439 -8.75 -33.52 3.04
CA ALA A 439 -8.60 -32.94 4.38
C ALA A 439 -9.91 -32.36 4.95
N LEU A 440 -10.78 -31.87 4.07
CA LEU A 440 -12.12 -31.40 4.42
C LEU A 440 -13.18 -32.50 4.33
N GLY A 441 -12.84 -33.68 3.80
CA GLY A 441 -13.84 -34.72 3.46
C GLY A 441 -14.85 -34.22 2.41
N ALA A 442 -14.47 -33.22 1.61
CA ALA A 442 -15.35 -32.55 0.66
C ALA A 442 -15.51 -33.37 -0.63
N ASP A 443 -16.71 -33.32 -1.21
CA ASP A 443 -17.05 -34.02 -2.44
C ASP A 443 -16.90 -33.07 -3.64
N VAL A 444 -15.80 -33.20 -4.40
CA VAL A 444 -15.54 -32.36 -5.58
C VAL A 444 -16.33 -32.87 -6.78
N ARG A 445 -17.45 -32.23 -7.09
CA ARG A 445 -18.38 -32.59 -8.15
C ARG A 445 -17.83 -32.41 -9.55
N CYS A 446 -17.02 -31.38 -9.77
CA CYS A 446 -16.46 -31.07 -11.07
C CYS A 446 -15.28 -30.12 -10.92
N VAL A 447 -14.32 -30.19 -11.84
CA VAL A 447 -13.20 -29.27 -11.96
C VAL A 447 -13.35 -28.44 -13.24
N ALA A 448 -13.39 -27.11 -13.14
CA ALA A 448 -13.39 -26.21 -14.30
C ALA A 448 -11.99 -25.70 -14.60
N ILE A 449 -11.61 -25.75 -15.86
CA ILE A 449 -10.32 -25.28 -16.37
C ILE A 449 -10.50 -24.63 -17.75
N ASP A 450 -9.67 -23.63 -18.08
CA ASP A 450 -9.63 -23.05 -19.43
C ASP A 450 -9.39 -24.14 -20.50
N SER A 451 -10.23 -24.12 -21.53
CA SER A 451 -10.19 -25.08 -22.63
C SER A 451 -8.86 -25.12 -23.39
N TYR A 452 -8.14 -23.97 -23.46
CA TYR A 452 -6.84 -23.90 -24.14
C TYR A 452 -5.70 -24.52 -23.32
N ARG A 453 -5.83 -24.59 -22.00
CA ARG A 453 -4.80 -25.10 -21.09
C ARG A 453 -5.04 -26.54 -20.63
N PHE A 454 -6.19 -27.08 -20.87
CA PHE A 454 -6.59 -28.42 -20.46
C PHE A 454 -5.60 -29.52 -20.88
N ALA A 455 -5.04 -29.44 -22.10
CA ALA A 455 -4.10 -30.44 -22.59
C ALA A 455 -2.85 -30.60 -21.67
N LEU A 456 -2.46 -29.55 -20.94
CA LEU A 456 -1.34 -29.57 -20.00
C LEU A 456 -1.72 -30.21 -18.66
N MET A 457 -2.96 -30.05 -18.21
CA MET A 457 -3.45 -30.53 -16.91
C MET A 457 -4.11 -31.91 -16.98
N ARG A 458 -4.42 -32.40 -18.16
CA ARG A 458 -5.23 -33.62 -18.35
C ARG A 458 -4.69 -34.79 -17.57
N ARG A 459 -3.39 -35.13 -17.73
CA ARG A 459 -2.77 -36.29 -17.07
C ARG A 459 -2.73 -36.13 -15.55
N ALA A 460 -2.47 -34.93 -15.07
CA ALA A 460 -2.42 -34.64 -13.65
C ALA A 460 -3.81 -34.82 -13.01
N LEU A 461 -4.89 -34.36 -13.68
CA LEU A 461 -6.27 -34.55 -13.22
C LEU A 461 -6.67 -36.04 -13.24
N GLU A 462 -6.33 -36.78 -14.30
CA GLU A 462 -6.54 -38.24 -14.38
C GLU A 462 -5.78 -38.95 -13.24
N GLY A 463 -4.54 -38.50 -12.93
CA GLY A 463 -3.70 -39.07 -11.87
C GLY A 463 -4.29 -38.94 -10.46
N VAL A 464 -5.08 -37.90 -10.22
CA VAL A 464 -5.77 -37.69 -8.92
C VAL A 464 -7.24 -38.11 -8.95
N GLY A 465 -7.65 -38.84 -10.00
CA GLY A 465 -8.93 -39.57 -10.06
C GLY A 465 -10.09 -38.78 -10.68
N PHE A 466 -9.85 -37.73 -11.47
CA PHE A 466 -10.87 -37.08 -12.29
C PHE A 466 -10.87 -37.66 -13.71
N ASP A 467 -12.03 -38.09 -14.20
CA ASP A 467 -12.18 -38.65 -15.56
C ASP A 467 -12.70 -37.56 -16.55
N PRO A 468 -11.83 -37.04 -17.44
CA PRO A 468 -12.25 -36.07 -18.44
C PRO A 468 -13.13 -36.61 -19.55
N SER A 469 -13.29 -37.95 -19.65
CA SER A 469 -14.12 -38.58 -20.66
C SER A 469 -15.60 -38.54 -20.33
N LEU A 470 -15.95 -38.42 -19.06
CA LEU A 470 -17.33 -38.35 -18.59
C LEU A 470 -18.04 -37.08 -19.09
N LYS A 471 -19.33 -37.21 -19.37
CA LYS A 471 -20.17 -36.15 -19.95
C LYS A 471 -21.52 -36.04 -19.25
N GLY A 472 -22.22 -34.93 -19.48
CA GLY A 472 -23.51 -34.66 -18.89
C GLY A 472 -23.45 -34.45 -17.38
N GLU A 473 -24.37 -35.08 -16.64
CA GLU A 473 -24.44 -34.94 -15.18
C GLU A 473 -23.23 -35.56 -14.46
N GLN A 474 -22.60 -36.58 -15.06
CA GLN A 474 -21.42 -37.23 -14.51
C GLN A 474 -20.09 -36.58 -14.92
N GLN A 475 -20.13 -35.43 -15.60
CA GLN A 475 -18.92 -34.77 -16.06
C GLN A 475 -18.09 -34.25 -14.89
N GLU A 476 -16.86 -34.78 -14.77
CA GLU A 476 -15.93 -34.42 -13.69
C GLU A 476 -14.95 -33.31 -14.09
N VAL A 477 -14.75 -33.07 -15.39
CA VAL A 477 -13.90 -31.97 -15.89
C VAL A 477 -14.66 -31.13 -16.89
N TRP A 478 -14.81 -29.83 -16.58
CA TRP A 478 -15.47 -28.85 -17.42
C TRP A 478 -14.44 -27.96 -18.10
N LEU A 479 -14.59 -27.79 -19.41
CA LEU A 479 -13.72 -26.90 -20.21
C LEU A 479 -14.38 -25.53 -20.33
N ALA A 480 -13.97 -24.57 -19.51
CA ALA A 480 -14.43 -23.19 -19.56
C ALA A 480 -13.99 -22.52 -20.88
N ARG A 481 -14.93 -21.91 -21.56
CA ARG A 481 -14.72 -21.17 -22.81
C ARG A 481 -14.93 -19.68 -22.56
N PRO A 482 -14.39 -18.79 -23.40
CA PRO A 482 -14.63 -17.36 -23.28
C PRO A 482 -16.11 -16.96 -23.20
N THR A 483 -16.99 -17.73 -23.89
CA THR A 483 -18.44 -17.53 -23.83
C THR A 483 -19.05 -17.92 -22.48
N ASP A 484 -18.50 -18.90 -21.79
CA ASP A 484 -18.98 -19.32 -20.47
C ASP A 484 -18.56 -18.28 -19.42
N ILE A 485 -17.33 -17.78 -19.52
CA ILE A 485 -16.81 -16.67 -18.69
C ILE A 485 -17.66 -15.40 -18.87
N ALA A 486 -18.01 -15.04 -20.11
CA ALA A 486 -18.87 -13.89 -20.38
C ALA A 486 -20.29 -14.05 -19.79
N LYS A 487 -20.83 -15.28 -19.76
CA LYS A 487 -22.15 -15.58 -19.16
C LYS A 487 -22.14 -15.49 -17.64
N VAL A 488 -21.04 -15.91 -17.00
CA VAL A 488 -20.92 -15.91 -15.53
C VAL A 488 -20.55 -14.54 -14.98
N GLN A 489 -20.02 -13.63 -15.79
CA GLN A 489 -19.58 -12.31 -15.36
C GLN A 489 -20.67 -11.54 -14.57
N PRO A 490 -21.94 -11.43 -14.99
CA PRO A 490 -22.97 -10.75 -14.20
C PRO A 490 -23.29 -11.45 -12.88
N VAL A 491 -23.07 -12.77 -12.80
CA VAL A 491 -23.24 -13.53 -11.54
C VAL A 491 -22.14 -13.17 -10.56
N VAL A 492 -20.90 -13.05 -11.04
CA VAL A 492 -19.75 -12.61 -10.24
C VAL A 492 -19.95 -11.17 -9.73
N ASP A 493 -20.43 -10.27 -10.59
CA ASP A 493 -20.76 -8.89 -10.17
C ASP A 493 -21.82 -8.89 -9.06
N SER A 494 -22.90 -9.64 -9.25
CA SER A 494 -23.96 -9.75 -8.24
C SER A 494 -23.46 -10.35 -6.92
N MET A 495 -22.54 -11.33 -6.99
CA MET A 495 -21.91 -11.94 -5.83
C MET A 495 -21.13 -10.92 -5.00
N PHE A 496 -20.33 -10.06 -5.65
CA PHE A 496 -19.63 -8.97 -4.97
C PHE A 496 -20.59 -7.91 -4.43
N ALA A 497 -21.52 -7.45 -5.24
CA ALA A 497 -22.48 -6.41 -4.86
C ALA A 497 -23.33 -6.79 -3.63
N ARG A 498 -23.55 -8.08 -3.41
CA ARG A 498 -24.28 -8.62 -2.24
C ARG A 498 -23.39 -9.01 -1.07
N ASP A 499 -22.08 -8.81 -1.16
CA ASP A 499 -21.09 -9.30 -0.20
C ASP A 499 -21.22 -10.83 0.07
N ALA A 500 -21.59 -11.59 -0.96
CA ALA A 500 -21.94 -13.01 -0.89
C ALA A 500 -20.74 -13.94 -1.13
N ILE A 501 -19.52 -13.46 -1.14
CA ILE A 501 -18.29 -14.25 -1.28
C ILE A 501 -17.35 -14.01 -0.11
N VAL A 502 -16.69 -15.10 0.34
CA VAL A 502 -15.70 -15.07 1.41
C VAL A 502 -14.50 -15.93 1.03
N TRP A 503 -13.28 -15.43 1.27
CA TRP A 503 -12.03 -16.16 1.03
C TRP A 503 -10.99 -16.02 2.15
N GLY A 504 -11.34 -15.40 3.28
CA GLY A 504 -10.44 -15.18 4.40
C GLY A 504 -9.45 -14.03 4.16
N ASP A 505 -8.54 -13.83 5.10
CA ASP A 505 -7.50 -12.79 4.96
C ASP A 505 -6.43 -13.22 3.96
N SER A 506 -6.72 -13.02 2.69
CA SER A 506 -5.82 -13.35 1.58
C SER A 506 -5.45 -12.10 0.77
N PRO A 507 -4.28 -11.48 1.03
CA PRO A 507 -3.76 -10.40 0.21
C PRO A 507 -3.49 -10.86 -1.24
N LEU A 508 -3.14 -12.13 -1.45
CA LEU A 508 -2.99 -12.71 -2.79
C LEU A 508 -4.30 -12.62 -3.59
N MET A 509 -5.43 -12.99 -2.97
CA MET A 509 -6.73 -12.94 -3.66
C MET A 509 -7.17 -11.49 -3.92
N ARG A 510 -7.04 -10.60 -2.92
CA ARG A 510 -7.32 -9.16 -3.11
C ARG A 510 -6.50 -8.57 -4.25
N TRP A 511 -5.20 -8.86 -4.28
CA TRP A 511 -4.31 -8.41 -5.35
C TRP A 511 -4.73 -8.96 -6.72
N SER A 512 -5.08 -10.25 -6.80
CA SER A 512 -5.48 -10.89 -8.05
C SER A 512 -6.77 -10.30 -8.62
N VAL A 513 -7.78 -10.02 -7.78
CA VAL A 513 -9.03 -9.37 -8.19
C VAL A 513 -8.77 -7.92 -8.62
N ASN A 514 -7.96 -7.17 -7.86
CA ASN A 514 -7.66 -5.77 -8.15
C ASN A 514 -6.82 -5.57 -9.42
N ASN A 515 -6.18 -6.62 -9.91
CA ASN A 515 -5.47 -6.65 -11.20
C ASN A 515 -6.36 -6.95 -12.40
N ALA A 516 -7.59 -7.37 -12.15
CA ALA A 516 -8.56 -7.66 -13.19
C ALA A 516 -9.39 -6.41 -13.54
N LYS A 517 -9.79 -6.33 -14.79
CA LYS A 517 -10.69 -5.30 -15.32
C LYS A 517 -11.81 -5.94 -16.12
N LEU A 518 -12.90 -5.20 -16.32
CA LEU A 518 -13.94 -5.54 -17.26
C LEU A 518 -13.62 -4.90 -18.63
N GLU A 519 -13.67 -5.69 -19.68
CA GLU A 519 -13.46 -5.26 -21.06
C GLU A 519 -14.69 -5.58 -21.90
N PRO A 520 -15.03 -4.74 -22.89
CA PRO A 520 -16.06 -5.06 -23.88
C PRO A 520 -15.76 -6.38 -24.60
N ALA A 521 -16.77 -7.20 -24.75
CA ALA A 521 -16.77 -8.43 -25.52
C ALA A 521 -17.85 -8.40 -26.61
N PRO A 522 -17.81 -9.28 -27.62
CA PRO A 522 -18.87 -9.37 -28.62
C PRO A 522 -20.26 -9.53 -28.01
N ASN A 523 -21.28 -9.07 -28.73
CA ASN A 523 -22.69 -9.12 -28.31
C ASN A 523 -23.03 -8.26 -27.07
N ASN A 524 -22.31 -7.15 -26.88
CA ASN A 524 -22.53 -6.22 -25.77
C ASN A 524 -22.35 -6.85 -24.38
N CYS A 525 -21.54 -7.92 -24.32
CA CYS A 525 -21.14 -8.57 -23.07
C CYS A 525 -19.84 -7.94 -22.52
N LEU A 526 -19.56 -8.17 -21.25
CA LEU A 526 -18.27 -7.87 -20.62
C LEU A 526 -17.48 -9.16 -20.39
N ARG A 527 -16.17 -9.07 -20.40
CA ARG A 527 -15.26 -10.14 -20.01
C ARG A 527 -14.22 -9.64 -19.04
N PHE A 528 -13.62 -10.55 -18.28
CA PHE A 528 -12.49 -10.23 -17.43
C PHE A 528 -11.21 -10.15 -18.27
N GLY A 529 -10.45 -9.07 -18.08
CA GLY A 529 -9.13 -8.83 -18.68
C GLY A 529 -8.10 -8.49 -17.61
N LYS A 530 -6.83 -8.42 -17.98
CA LYS A 530 -5.72 -7.96 -17.10
C LYS A 530 -5.50 -6.46 -17.29
N ILE A 531 -5.34 -5.69 -16.22
CA ILE A 531 -5.04 -4.25 -16.31
C ILE A 531 -3.71 -4.04 -17.02
N GLU A 532 -2.68 -4.80 -16.62
CA GLU A 532 -1.34 -4.82 -17.23
C GLU A 532 -0.90 -6.28 -17.39
N PRO A 533 -0.95 -6.85 -18.61
CA PRO A 533 -0.77 -8.31 -18.82
C PRO A 533 0.58 -8.86 -18.34
N HIS A 534 1.66 -8.05 -18.38
CA HIS A 534 3.01 -8.50 -18.03
C HIS A 534 3.30 -8.38 -16.52
N THR A 535 2.80 -7.34 -15.86
CA THR A 535 3.14 -6.99 -14.48
C THR A 535 2.07 -7.35 -13.46
N ARG A 536 0.78 -7.44 -13.87
CA ARG A 536 -0.37 -7.67 -12.99
C ARG A 536 -1.09 -8.96 -13.35
N LYS A 537 -0.97 -9.94 -12.48
CA LYS A 537 -1.53 -11.29 -12.70
C LYS A 537 -2.90 -11.44 -12.03
N THR A 538 -3.82 -12.19 -12.69
CA THR A 538 -5.21 -12.37 -12.26
C THR A 538 -5.57 -13.84 -12.05
N ASP A 539 -4.60 -14.73 -12.08
CA ASP A 539 -4.79 -16.16 -12.26
C ASP A 539 -5.56 -16.81 -11.09
N VAL A 540 -5.34 -16.34 -9.85
CA VAL A 540 -6.10 -16.85 -8.68
C VAL A 540 -7.55 -16.39 -8.72
N PHE A 541 -7.82 -15.17 -9.21
CA PHE A 541 -9.18 -14.70 -9.46
C PHE A 541 -9.84 -15.44 -10.63
N MET A 542 -9.11 -15.66 -11.71
CA MET A 542 -9.67 -16.41 -12.86
C MET A 542 -10.00 -17.86 -12.52
N ALA A 543 -9.24 -18.49 -11.60
CA ALA A 543 -9.60 -19.78 -11.06
C ALA A 543 -10.98 -19.77 -10.35
N LEU A 544 -11.28 -18.73 -9.56
CA LEU A 544 -12.63 -18.53 -9.01
C LEU A 544 -13.68 -18.36 -10.11
N VAL A 545 -13.39 -17.56 -11.13
CA VAL A 545 -14.32 -17.36 -12.27
C VAL A 545 -14.61 -18.67 -12.99
N HIS A 546 -13.59 -19.53 -13.18
CA HIS A 546 -13.79 -20.87 -13.76
C HIS A 546 -14.69 -21.74 -12.87
N ALA A 547 -14.47 -21.74 -11.55
CA ALA A 547 -15.34 -22.45 -10.61
C ALA A 547 -16.79 -21.93 -10.67
N MET A 548 -16.97 -20.61 -10.78
CA MET A 548 -18.28 -19.99 -10.90
C MET A 548 -19.02 -20.39 -12.19
N CYS A 549 -18.32 -20.75 -13.28
CA CYS A 549 -18.95 -21.25 -14.49
C CYS A 549 -19.72 -22.56 -14.27
N ILE A 550 -19.41 -23.29 -13.21
CA ILE A 550 -20.03 -24.59 -12.88
C ILE A 550 -20.66 -24.62 -11.48
N GLN A 551 -20.93 -23.45 -10.89
CA GLN A 551 -21.50 -23.34 -9.55
C GLN A 551 -22.82 -24.10 -9.37
N GLU A 552 -23.64 -24.21 -10.43
CA GLU A 552 -24.91 -24.93 -10.42
C GLU A 552 -24.77 -26.44 -10.16
N ARG A 553 -23.55 -26.99 -10.25
CA ARG A 553 -23.23 -28.36 -9.92
C ARG A 553 -23.08 -28.63 -8.42
N ILE A 554 -23.01 -27.58 -7.61
CA ILE A 554 -23.07 -27.68 -6.16
C ILE A 554 -24.55 -27.81 -5.80
N PRO A 555 -25.00 -28.99 -5.28
CA PRO A 555 -26.39 -29.14 -4.90
C PRO A 555 -26.78 -28.16 -3.81
N GLU A 556 -28.01 -27.70 -3.84
CA GLU A 556 -28.58 -26.95 -2.74
C GLU A 556 -28.59 -27.82 -1.49
N ASP A 557 -28.21 -27.23 -0.33
CA ASP A 557 -28.18 -27.99 0.93
C ASP A 557 -29.57 -28.57 1.21
N ALA A 558 -29.73 -29.85 0.95
CA ALA A 558 -30.85 -30.59 1.50
C ALA A 558 -30.71 -30.58 3.04
N PRO A 559 -31.75 -30.23 3.82
CA PRO A 559 -31.66 -30.29 5.26
C PRO A 559 -31.19 -31.70 5.65
N MET A 560 -30.14 -31.79 6.48
CA MET A 560 -29.63 -33.06 6.99
C MET A 560 -30.83 -33.84 7.58
N ALA A 561 -31.23 -34.90 6.91
CA ALA A 561 -32.19 -35.84 7.48
C ALA A 561 -31.53 -36.42 8.73
N PHE A 562 -32.01 -36.05 9.89
CA PHE A 562 -31.67 -36.68 11.15
C PHE A 562 -32.01 -38.18 10.99
N MET A 563 -31.02 -39.03 10.77
CA MET A 563 -31.20 -40.46 10.98
C MET A 563 -31.31 -40.65 12.49
N PRO A 564 -32.44 -41.08 13.00
CA PRO A 564 -32.51 -41.44 14.40
C PRO A 564 -31.58 -42.64 14.62
N SER A 565 -30.62 -42.47 15.54
CA SER A 565 -29.77 -43.54 16.01
C SER A 565 -30.65 -44.69 16.51
N CYS A 566 -30.73 -45.76 15.74
CA CYS A 566 -31.27 -47.01 16.26
C CYS A 566 -30.31 -47.53 17.35
N VAL A 567 -30.76 -47.37 18.56
CA VAL A 567 -30.22 -48.07 19.73
C VAL A 567 -30.52 -49.58 19.52
N TRP A 568 -29.47 -50.37 19.47
CA TRP A 568 -29.44 -51.76 19.89
C TRP A 568 -28.31 -51.99 20.85
#